data_390ca8b30e696c9a51824ad868d2dd01
#
_entry.id   390ca8b30e696c9a51824ad868d2dd01
#
_cell.length_a   1.000
_cell.length_b   1.000
_cell.length_c   1.000
_cell.angle_alpha   90.00
_cell.angle_beta   90.00
_cell.angle_gamma   90.00
#
_symmetry.space_group_name_H-M   'P 1'
#
loop_
_entity.id
_entity.type
_entity.pdbx_description
1 polymer ?
#
loop_
_entity_poly.entity_id
_entity_poly.type
_entity_poly.pdbx_seq_one_letter_code
_entity_poly.pdbx_strand_id
1 'polypeptide(L)'
;MDSAAVMAVDGVTGATYSSNAVIANVQAGASYLAAQEVKHAGAGSGWSIAGVAALIVALMAAIIPLKHKGKRYRIVQELLNVAVLGFWTGTFVNYTMMLNFMSNGIHSFAAVTAVVMLITAFIYPLFGHDGYYCAWVCPLGSLQDVAGKCSRVKLHIGIRWTRILMSMRRVLWCSLILCMWLGVWMSWIDYELFSAFVVESAPVGMLAAGAAVVLLSVFVPRPYCRFVCPTGTLLRMSQNIESPNV
;
A
#
# COMPACT_ATOMS: atom_id res chain seq x y z
N MET A 1 -11.17 -11.43 22.70
CA MET A 1 -10.57 -11.34 24.06
C MET A 1 -11.23 -10.19 24.76
N ASP A 2 -11.90 -10.43 25.89
CA ASP A 2 -12.58 -9.36 26.63
C ASP A 2 -11.53 -8.38 27.17
N SER A 3 -11.70 -7.08 26.85
CA SER A 3 -10.83 -6.00 27.32
C SER A 3 -10.77 -5.91 28.85
N ALA A 4 -11.81 -6.38 29.55
CA ALA A 4 -11.86 -6.48 30.99
C ALA A 4 -10.88 -7.54 31.58
N ALA A 5 -10.62 -8.63 30.86
CA ALA A 5 -9.70 -9.68 31.29
C ALA A 5 -8.23 -9.24 31.24
N VAL A 6 -7.87 -8.32 30.33
CA VAL A 6 -6.51 -7.80 30.19
C VAL A 6 -6.17 -6.80 31.31
N MET A 7 -7.19 -6.16 31.90
CA MET A 7 -7.00 -5.20 32.99
C MET A 7 -6.82 -5.85 34.39
N ALA A 8 -7.08 -7.16 34.54
CA ALA A 8 -7.06 -7.87 35.80
C ALA A 8 -5.84 -8.80 35.96
N VAL A 9 -4.77 -8.61 35.20
CA VAL A 9 -3.56 -9.43 35.29
C VAL A 9 -2.63 -8.88 36.36
N ASP A 10 -2.39 -9.66 37.40
CA ASP A 10 -1.42 -9.35 38.46
C ASP A 10 0.01 -9.72 38.06
N GLY A 11 0.97 -8.91 38.54
CA GLY A 11 2.39 -9.13 38.29
C GLY A 11 2.93 -10.38 39.00
N VAL A 12 3.96 -10.99 38.44
CA VAL A 12 4.66 -12.14 39.03
C VAL A 12 5.52 -11.65 40.20
N THR A 13 5.35 -12.28 41.37
CA THR A 13 6.13 -12.00 42.59
C THR A 13 7.63 -12.24 42.31
N GLY A 14 8.46 -11.23 42.56
CA GLY A 14 9.93 -11.25 42.31
C GLY A 14 10.37 -10.65 40.95
N ALA A 15 9.44 -10.40 40.02
CA ALA A 15 9.70 -9.75 38.73
C ALA A 15 8.81 -8.53 38.49
N THR A 16 8.47 -7.80 39.54
CA THR A 16 7.43 -6.76 39.55
C THR A 16 7.68 -5.66 38.48
N TYR A 17 8.91 -5.20 38.34
CA TYR A 17 9.24 -4.16 37.34
C TYR A 17 9.05 -4.64 35.89
N SER A 18 9.51 -5.85 35.59
CA SER A 18 9.37 -6.44 34.25
C SER A 18 7.91 -6.79 33.93
N SER A 19 7.18 -7.33 34.91
CA SER A 19 5.77 -7.64 34.76
C SER A 19 4.92 -6.40 34.56
N ASN A 20 5.16 -5.34 35.34
CA ASN A 20 4.46 -4.08 35.18
C ASN A 20 4.75 -3.39 33.84
N ALA A 21 5.99 -3.48 33.34
CA ALA A 21 6.32 -2.95 32.00
C ALA A 21 5.61 -3.71 30.89
N VAL A 22 5.52 -5.04 30.98
CA VAL A 22 4.79 -5.85 30.00
C VAL A 22 3.28 -5.57 30.09
N ILE A 23 2.71 -5.52 31.28
CA ILE A 23 1.29 -5.22 31.52
C ILE A 23 0.95 -3.82 30.96
N ALA A 24 1.78 -2.81 31.25
CA ALA A 24 1.59 -1.45 30.74
C ALA A 24 1.61 -1.39 29.21
N ASN A 25 2.56 -2.09 28.57
CA ASN A 25 2.63 -2.18 27.10
C ASN A 25 1.41 -2.90 26.49
N VAL A 26 0.97 -3.98 27.10
CA VAL A 26 -0.23 -4.72 26.64
C VAL A 26 -1.48 -3.87 26.83
N GLN A 27 -1.61 -3.15 27.97
CA GLN A 27 -2.73 -2.25 28.20
C GLN A 27 -2.73 -1.06 27.23
N ALA A 28 -1.55 -0.45 26.96
CA ALA A 28 -1.43 0.60 25.97
C ALA A 28 -1.79 0.09 24.56
N GLY A 29 -1.34 -1.10 24.19
CA GLY A 29 -1.72 -1.76 22.94
C GLY A 29 -3.20 -2.05 22.85
N ALA A 30 -3.81 -2.58 23.91
CA ALA A 30 -5.24 -2.86 23.98
C ALA A 30 -6.10 -1.58 23.91
N SER A 31 -5.70 -0.52 24.60
CA SER A 31 -6.39 0.76 24.53
C SER A 31 -6.26 1.43 23.15
N TYR A 32 -5.11 1.30 22.52
CA TYR A 32 -4.91 1.77 21.13
C TYR A 32 -5.78 1.01 20.13
N LEU A 33 -5.86 -0.31 20.27
CA LEU A 33 -6.72 -1.15 19.43
C LEU A 33 -8.21 -0.85 19.68
N ALA A 34 -8.62 -0.68 20.92
CA ALA A 34 -10.00 -0.30 21.26
C ALA A 34 -10.36 1.09 20.69
N ALA A 35 -9.43 2.06 20.73
CA ALA A 35 -9.64 3.36 20.12
C ALA A 35 -9.69 3.28 18.56
N GLN A 36 -8.95 2.37 17.96
CA GLN A 36 -9.07 2.08 16.53
C GLN A 36 -10.35 1.32 16.19
N GLU A 37 -10.76 0.34 16.99
CA GLU A 37 -12.04 -0.35 16.80
C GLU A 37 -13.23 0.60 16.89
N VAL A 38 -13.20 1.60 17.78
CA VAL A 38 -14.23 2.66 17.83
C VAL A 38 -14.23 3.52 16.56
N LYS A 39 -13.05 3.82 15.98
CA LYS A 39 -12.96 4.47 14.67
C LYS A 39 -13.44 3.59 13.51
N HIS A 40 -13.26 2.28 13.60
CA HIS A 40 -13.69 1.31 12.60
C HIS A 40 -15.06 0.70 12.88
N ALA A 41 -15.56 0.71 14.13
CA ALA A 41 -16.91 0.25 14.50
C ALA A 41 -18.02 1.20 14.02
N GLY A 42 -17.67 2.42 13.59
CA GLY A 42 -18.56 3.25 12.79
C GLY A 42 -18.76 2.72 11.36
N ALA A 43 -17.90 1.82 10.90
CA ALA A 43 -18.11 0.98 9.72
C ALA A 43 -18.69 -0.37 10.19
N GLY A 44 -19.99 -0.35 10.50
CA GLY A 44 -20.72 -1.53 10.91
C GLY A 44 -20.48 -2.72 9.97
N SER A 45 -20.66 -3.93 10.51
CA SER A 45 -20.62 -5.25 9.85
C SER A 45 -21.61 -5.39 8.67
N GLY A 46 -22.02 -4.28 8.08
CA GLY A 46 -22.86 -4.15 6.89
C GLY A 46 -22.08 -3.56 5.73
N TRP A 47 -22.60 -3.70 4.54
CA TRP A 47 -22.12 -3.15 3.29
C TRP A 47 -21.91 -1.63 3.41
N SER A 48 -20.71 -1.18 3.75
CA SER A 48 -20.45 0.26 3.71
C SER A 48 -20.44 0.70 2.24
N ILE A 49 -21.10 1.79 1.94
CA ILE A 49 -21.14 2.37 0.57
C ILE A 49 -19.72 2.53 0.03
N ALA A 50 -18.78 2.93 0.88
CA ALA A 50 -17.37 3.06 0.55
C ALA A 50 -16.72 1.72 0.16
N GLY A 51 -16.98 0.64 0.91
CA GLY A 51 -16.45 -0.69 0.60
C GLY A 51 -17.01 -1.26 -0.70
N VAL A 52 -18.31 -1.06 -0.96
CA VAL A 52 -18.95 -1.48 -2.23
C VAL A 52 -18.38 -0.67 -3.40
N ALA A 53 -18.21 0.64 -3.26
CA ALA A 53 -17.61 1.48 -4.28
C ALA A 53 -16.16 1.06 -4.60
N ALA A 54 -15.35 0.79 -3.56
CA ALA A 54 -13.99 0.31 -3.72
C ALA A 54 -13.95 -1.03 -4.48
N LEU A 55 -14.83 -1.97 -4.12
CA LEU A 55 -14.91 -3.27 -4.78
C LEU A 55 -15.31 -3.12 -6.26
N ILE A 56 -16.31 -2.29 -6.55
CA ILE A 56 -16.74 -2.04 -7.95
C ILE A 56 -15.59 -1.44 -8.75
N VAL A 57 -14.90 -0.42 -8.24
CA VAL A 57 -13.77 0.23 -8.92
C VAL A 57 -12.61 -0.75 -9.12
N ALA A 58 -12.30 -1.58 -8.12
CA ALA A 58 -11.26 -2.60 -8.23
C ALA A 58 -11.61 -3.68 -9.26
N LEU A 59 -12.87 -4.14 -9.32
CA LEU A 59 -13.34 -5.09 -10.33
C LEU A 59 -13.34 -4.48 -11.73
N MET A 60 -13.76 -3.23 -11.88
CA MET A 60 -13.66 -2.51 -13.15
C MET A 60 -12.20 -2.42 -13.62
N ALA A 61 -11.27 -2.08 -12.73
CA ALA A 61 -9.85 -2.02 -13.02
C ALA A 61 -9.25 -3.41 -13.34
N ALA A 62 -9.78 -4.47 -12.74
CA ALA A 62 -9.33 -5.84 -12.98
C ALA A 62 -9.81 -6.39 -14.35
N ILE A 63 -11.06 -6.19 -14.71
CA ILE A 63 -11.72 -6.92 -15.81
C ILE A 63 -11.70 -6.12 -17.12
N ILE A 64 -12.09 -4.85 -17.10
CA ILE A 64 -12.33 -4.09 -18.33
C ILE A 64 -11.06 -3.88 -19.17
N PRO A 65 -9.88 -3.57 -18.61
CA PRO A 65 -8.67 -3.38 -19.40
C PRO A 65 -8.18 -4.63 -20.12
N LEU A 66 -8.63 -5.81 -19.74
CA LEU A 66 -8.32 -7.06 -20.45
C LEU A 66 -8.96 -7.08 -21.84
N LYS A 67 -10.16 -6.49 -21.98
CA LYS A 67 -10.94 -6.44 -23.23
C LYS A 67 -10.84 -5.10 -23.94
N HIS A 68 -10.85 -4.00 -23.21
CA HIS A 68 -10.87 -2.64 -23.74
C HIS A 68 -9.73 -1.78 -23.21
N LYS A 69 -8.73 -1.52 -24.03
CA LYS A 69 -7.58 -0.63 -23.73
C LYS A 69 -7.75 0.80 -24.26
N GLY A 70 -8.97 1.35 -24.20
CA GLY A 70 -9.28 2.69 -24.71
C GLY A 70 -8.61 3.80 -23.91
N LYS A 71 -8.03 4.83 -24.57
CA LYS A 71 -7.38 5.97 -23.91
C LYS A 71 -8.32 6.74 -22.96
N ARG A 72 -9.59 6.93 -23.36
CA ARG A 72 -10.60 7.62 -22.54
C ARG A 72 -10.94 6.82 -21.28
N TYR A 73 -11.17 5.52 -21.43
CA TYR A 73 -11.42 4.61 -20.30
C TYR A 73 -10.26 4.64 -19.30
N ARG A 74 -9.03 4.59 -19.79
CA ARG A 74 -7.83 4.63 -18.92
C ARG A 74 -7.79 5.89 -18.04
N ILE A 75 -8.10 7.07 -18.58
CA ILE A 75 -8.12 8.31 -17.81
C ILE A 75 -9.20 8.27 -16.72
N VAL A 76 -10.40 7.82 -17.08
CA VAL A 76 -11.52 7.70 -16.13
C VAL A 76 -11.17 6.70 -15.03
N GLN A 77 -10.61 5.55 -15.38
CA GLN A 77 -10.21 4.54 -14.41
C GLN A 77 -9.09 5.05 -13.46
N GLU A 78 -8.09 5.74 -13.99
CA GLU A 78 -7.03 6.34 -13.16
C GLU A 78 -7.59 7.37 -12.17
N LEU A 79 -8.54 8.21 -12.59
CA LEU A 79 -9.20 9.17 -11.71
C LEU A 79 -10.06 8.47 -10.63
N LEU A 80 -10.80 7.42 -11.00
CA LEU A 80 -11.57 6.62 -10.05
C LEU A 80 -10.68 5.91 -9.05
N ASN A 81 -9.56 5.34 -9.49
CA ASN A 81 -8.60 4.70 -8.58
C ASN A 81 -8.06 5.71 -7.56
N VAL A 82 -7.68 6.91 -8.00
CA VAL A 82 -7.15 7.95 -7.10
C VAL A 82 -8.23 8.42 -6.13
N ALA A 83 -9.44 8.73 -6.62
CA ALA A 83 -10.51 9.29 -5.80
C ALA A 83 -11.08 8.25 -4.82
N VAL A 84 -11.43 7.06 -5.32
CA VAL A 84 -12.12 6.04 -4.51
C VAL A 84 -11.13 5.18 -3.74
N LEU A 85 -10.18 4.53 -4.42
CA LEU A 85 -9.24 3.61 -3.77
C LEU A 85 -8.15 4.36 -2.98
N GLY A 86 -7.73 5.55 -3.44
CA GLY A 86 -6.74 6.36 -2.77
C GLY A 86 -7.35 7.16 -1.62
N PHE A 87 -8.05 8.23 -1.93
CA PHE A 87 -8.48 9.22 -0.92
C PHE A 87 -9.71 8.82 -0.11
N TRP A 88 -10.68 8.12 -0.70
CA TRP A 88 -11.93 7.80 0.01
C TRP A 88 -11.79 6.56 0.91
N THR A 89 -11.26 5.46 0.36
CA THR A 89 -11.22 4.19 1.10
C THR A 89 -9.83 3.82 1.62
N GLY A 90 -8.76 4.42 1.10
CA GLY A 90 -7.39 4.09 1.47
C GLY A 90 -7.03 2.62 1.22
N THR A 91 -7.65 1.99 0.21
CA THR A 91 -7.48 0.57 -0.07
C THR A 91 -6.42 0.38 -1.15
N PHE A 92 -5.28 -0.14 -0.77
CA PHE A 92 -4.14 -0.41 -1.67
C PHE A 92 -3.30 -1.57 -1.12
N VAL A 93 -2.58 -2.25 -2.01
CA VAL A 93 -1.65 -3.30 -1.61
C VAL A 93 -0.37 -2.67 -1.09
N ASN A 94 -0.15 -2.79 0.22
CA ASN A 94 1.05 -2.40 0.93
C ASN A 94 1.54 -3.55 1.83
N TYR A 95 2.71 -3.40 2.45
CA TYR A 95 3.23 -4.42 3.37
C TYR A 95 2.34 -4.62 4.59
N THR A 96 1.83 -3.55 5.16
CA THR A 96 0.93 -3.60 6.33
C THR A 96 -0.33 -4.41 6.02
N MET A 97 -0.93 -4.21 4.85
CA MET A 97 -2.09 -4.99 4.41
C MET A 97 -1.75 -6.47 4.22
N MET A 98 -0.60 -6.79 3.62
CA MET A 98 -0.15 -8.17 3.45
C MET A 98 0.06 -8.86 4.80
N LEU A 99 0.74 -8.20 5.74
CA LEU A 99 0.96 -8.72 7.08
C LEU A 99 -0.35 -8.90 7.84
N ASN A 100 -1.26 -7.93 7.77
CA ASN A 100 -2.58 -8.00 8.41
C ASN A 100 -3.42 -9.16 7.84
N PHE A 101 -3.36 -9.37 6.54
CA PHE A 101 -4.04 -10.48 5.87
C PHE A 101 -3.49 -11.84 6.30
N MET A 102 -2.17 -11.96 6.47
CA MET A 102 -1.52 -13.19 6.93
C MET A 102 -1.80 -13.49 8.40
N SER A 103 -1.96 -12.46 9.24
CA SER A 103 -2.17 -12.62 10.68
C SER A 103 -3.64 -12.80 11.06
N ASN A 104 -4.57 -12.10 10.42
CA ASN A 104 -5.98 -12.03 10.79
C ASN A 104 -6.93 -12.78 9.82
N GLY A 105 -6.47 -13.18 8.65
CA GLY A 105 -7.29 -13.85 7.64
C GLY A 105 -8.37 -12.95 7.00
N ILE A 106 -9.40 -13.57 6.41
CA ILE A 106 -10.46 -12.89 5.66
C ILE A 106 -11.71 -12.76 6.54
N HIS A 107 -11.85 -11.69 7.30
CA HIS A 107 -13.00 -11.52 8.19
C HIS A 107 -13.97 -10.39 7.78
N SER A 108 -13.71 -9.63 6.71
CA SER A 108 -14.57 -8.52 6.31
C SER A 108 -14.62 -8.30 4.80
N PHE A 109 -15.62 -7.54 4.31
CA PHE A 109 -15.74 -7.16 2.91
C PHE A 109 -14.57 -6.31 2.38
N ALA A 110 -13.88 -5.57 3.24
CA ALA A 110 -12.63 -4.92 2.89
C ALA A 110 -11.58 -5.96 2.43
N ALA A 111 -11.62 -7.17 3.00
CA ALA A 111 -10.77 -8.27 2.57
C ALA A 111 -11.08 -8.74 1.14
N VAL A 112 -12.32 -8.69 0.68
CA VAL A 112 -12.68 -9.07 -0.70
C VAL A 112 -12.02 -8.14 -1.72
N THR A 113 -12.05 -6.82 -1.48
CA THR A 113 -11.34 -5.85 -2.33
C THR A 113 -9.83 -6.12 -2.33
N ALA A 114 -9.27 -6.43 -1.16
CA ALA A 114 -7.89 -6.83 -1.01
C ALA A 114 -7.54 -8.08 -1.81
N VAL A 115 -8.39 -9.11 -1.76
CA VAL A 115 -8.22 -10.34 -2.55
C VAL A 115 -8.22 -10.05 -4.04
N VAL A 116 -9.15 -9.23 -4.53
CA VAL A 116 -9.18 -8.82 -5.95
C VAL A 116 -7.88 -8.12 -6.34
N MET A 117 -7.37 -7.22 -5.49
CA MET A 117 -6.10 -6.55 -5.73
C MET A 117 -4.91 -7.52 -5.72
N LEU A 118 -4.88 -8.49 -4.80
CA LEU A 118 -3.83 -9.52 -4.75
C LEU A 118 -3.88 -10.43 -5.99
N ILE A 119 -5.07 -10.81 -6.45
CA ILE A 119 -5.24 -11.57 -7.70
C ILE A 119 -4.66 -10.79 -8.88
N THR A 120 -4.96 -9.50 -9.00
CA THR A 120 -4.39 -8.67 -10.09
C THR A 120 -2.88 -8.46 -9.96
N ALA A 121 -2.34 -8.52 -8.74
CA ALA A 121 -0.93 -8.33 -8.47
C ALA A 121 -0.09 -9.58 -8.72
N PHE A 122 -0.59 -10.78 -8.36
CA PHE A 122 0.18 -12.03 -8.39
C PHE A 122 -0.30 -13.02 -9.44
N ILE A 123 -1.60 -13.13 -9.69
CA ILE A 123 -2.15 -14.14 -10.62
C ILE A 123 -2.11 -13.65 -12.06
N TYR A 124 -2.47 -12.39 -12.34
CA TYR A 124 -2.48 -11.84 -13.70
C TYR A 124 -1.13 -11.90 -14.42
N PRO A 125 0.01 -11.66 -13.77
CA PRO A 125 1.32 -11.85 -14.39
C PRO A 125 1.60 -13.27 -14.86
N LEU A 126 1.08 -14.30 -14.18
CA LEU A 126 1.21 -15.69 -14.61
C LEU A 126 0.54 -15.96 -15.96
N PHE A 127 -0.42 -15.12 -16.34
CA PHE A 127 -1.09 -15.15 -17.66
C PHE A 127 -0.49 -14.16 -18.67
N GLY A 128 0.72 -13.66 -18.42
CA GLY A 128 1.42 -12.74 -19.33
C GLY A 128 1.00 -11.28 -19.24
N HIS A 129 0.34 -10.87 -18.14
CA HIS A 129 -0.06 -9.49 -17.89
C HIS A 129 0.84 -8.84 -16.84
N ASP A 130 2.11 -8.68 -17.18
CA ASP A 130 3.13 -8.17 -16.29
C ASP A 130 2.85 -6.74 -15.81
N GLY A 131 3.05 -6.51 -14.50
CA GLY A 131 2.87 -5.21 -13.90
C GLY A 131 1.44 -4.66 -13.94
N TYR A 132 0.43 -5.53 -14.17
CA TYR A 132 -0.96 -5.13 -14.33
C TYR A 132 -1.50 -4.31 -13.14
N TYR A 133 -1.25 -4.77 -11.91
CA TYR A 133 -1.65 -4.05 -10.71
C TYR A 133 -1.14 -2.62 -10.67
N CYS A 134 0.16 -2.43 -10.89
CA CYS A 134 0.78 -1.10 -10.88
C CYS A 134 0.30 -0.20 -12.03
N ALA A 135 -0.14 -0.80 -13.14
CA ALA A 135 -0.56 -0.07 -14.33
C ALA A 135 -2.04 0.35 -14.29
N TRP A 136 -2.92 -0.45 -13.68
CA TRP A 136 -4.36 -0.30 -13.81
C TRP A 136 -5.13 -0.20 -12.49
N VAL A 137 -4.59 -0.72 -11.38
CA VAL A 137 -5.31 -0.82 -10.11
C VAL A 137 -4.71 0.11 -9.05
N CYS A 138 -3.38 0.21 -8.98
CA CYS A 138 -2.69 0.96 -7.93
C CYS A 138 -3.04 2.46 -7.96
N PRO A 139 -3.59 3.05 -6.87
CA PRO A 139 -3.95 4.46 -6.83
C PRO A 139 -2.74 5.39 -6.96
N LEU A 140 -1.59 5.02 -6.36
CA LEU A 140 -0.37 5.81 -6.45
C LEU A 140 0.21 5.79 -7.88
N GLY A 141 0.15 4.65 -8.57
CA GLY A 141 0.52 4.53 -9.98
C GLY A 141 -0.38 5.39 -10.87
N SER A 142 -1.69 5.34 -10.63
CA SER A 142 -2.69 6.14 -11.33
C SER A 142 -2.48 7.64 -11.11
N LEU A 143 -2.18 8.08 -9.87
CA LEU A 143 -1.90 9.47 -9.53
C LEU A 143 -0.67 10.00 -10.30
N GLN A 144 0.40 9.21 -10.36
CA GLN A 144 1.60 9.56 -11.11
C GLN A 144 1.36 9.64 -12.62
N ASP A 145 0.52 8.76 -13.18
CA ASP A 145 0.14 8.81 -14.59
C ASP A 145 -0.69 10.04 -14.92
N VAL A 146 -1.66 10.38 -14.09
CA VAL A 146 -2.49 11.59 -14.23
C VAL A 146 -1.59 12.83 -14.18
N ALA A 147 -0.72 12.95 -13.18
CA ALA A 147 0.25 14.05 -13.08
C ALA A 147 1.16 14.09 -14.30
N GLY A 148 1.60 12.94 -14.78
CA GLY A 148 2.40 12.82 -15.99
C GLY A 148 1.71 13.32 -17.25
N LYS A 149 0.39 13.32 -17.33
CA LYS A 149 -0.36 13.84 -18.50
C LYS A 149 -0.45 15.37 -18.52
N CYS A 150 -0.14 16.05 -17.40
CA CYS A 150 -0.18 17.51 -17.32
C CYS A 150 0.91 18.19 -18.16
N SER A 151 2.06 17.54 -18.38
CA SER A 151 3.15 18.10 -19.19
C SER A 151 3.47 17.23 -20.40
N ARG A 152 3.71 17.89 -21.53
CA ARG A 152 4.21 17.25 -22.76
C ARG A 152 5.73 17.06 -22.73
N VAL A 153 6.43 17.83 -21.90
CA VAL A 153 7.89 17.75 -21.77
C VAL A 153 8.23 16.60 -20.82
N LYS A 154 8.88 15.57 -21.35
CA LYS A 154 9.36 14.44 -20.56
C LYS A 154 10.87 14.39 -20.55
N LEU A 155 11.45 14.29 -19.37
CA LEU A 155 12.87 14.09 -19.19
C LEU A 155 13.23 12.64 -19.50
N HIS A 156 14.08 12.43 -20.48
CA HIS A 156 14.63 11.11 -20.78
C HIS A 156 15.82 10.84 -19.88
N ILE A 157 15.64 9.93 -18.94
CA ILE A 157 16.74 9.46 -18.08
C ILE A 157 17.59 8.48 -18.89
N GLY A 158 18.89 8.77 -19.04
CA GLY A 158 19.82 7.92 -19.76
C GLY A 158 19.87 6.49 -19.21
N ILE A 159 20.14 5.50 -20.07
CA ILE A 159 20.13 4.07 -19.74
C ILE A 159 21.06 3.74 -18.54
N ARG A 160 22.20 4.42 -18.43
CA ARG A 160 23.14 4.24 -17.31
C ARG A 160 22.50 4.62 -15.98
N TRP A 161 21.86 5.78 -15.89
CA TRP A 161 21.17 6.27 -14.70
C TRP A 161 19.97 5.39 -14.33
N THR A 162 19.20 4.97 -15.31
CA THR A 162 18.09 4.04 -15.10
C THR A 162 18.56 2.73 -14.47
N ARG A 163 19.68 2.17 -14.95
CA ARG A 163 20.27 0.94 -14.41
C ARG A 163 20.75 1.11 -12.97
N ILE A 164 21.41 2.24 -12.67
CA ILE A 164 21.88 2.56 -11.31
C ILE A 164 20.68 2.68 -10.35
N LEU A 165 19.65 3.43 -10.72
CA LEU A 165 18.48 3.63 -9.90
C LEU A 165 17.70 2.31 -9.65
N MET A 166 17.61 1.45 -10.67
CA MET A 166 17.02 0.11 -10.49
C MET A 166 17.85 -0.79 -9.57
N SER A 167 19.19 -0.68 -9.62
CA SER A 167 20.07 -1.41 -8.69
C SER A 167 19.92 -0.89 -7.27
N MET A 168 19.90 0.44 -7.08
CA MET A 168 19.64 1.06 -5.78
C MET A 168 18.30 0.62 -5.19
N ARG A 169 17.25 0.54 -5.99
CA ARG A 169 15.95 0.04 -5.55
C ARG A 169 16.03 -1.40 -5.03
N ARG A 170 16.77 -2.29 -5.71
CA ARG A 170 16.98 -3.67 -5.26
C ARG A 170 17.74 -3.72 -3.92
N VAL A 171 18.81 -2.93 -3.81
CA VAL A 171 19.59 -2.84 -2.57
C VAL A 171 18.71 -2.31 -1.43
N LEU A 172 17.93 -1.25 -1.67
CA LEU A 172 17.00 -0.70 -0.68
C LEU A 172 15.99 -1.76 -0.24
N TRP A 173 15.40 -2.49 -1.17
CA TRP A 173 14.44 -3.55 -0.85
C TRP A 173 15.09 -4.67 -0.03
N CYS A 174 16.27 -5.15 -0.42
CA CYS A 174 17.01 -6.17 0.34
C CYS A 174 17.36 -5.68 1.76
N SER A 175 17.76 -4.41 1.89
CA SER A 175 18.08 -3.78 3.17
C SER A 175 16.84 -3.72 4.08
N LEU A 176 15.67 -3.35 3.53
CA LEU A 176 14.42 -3.30 4.29
C LEU A 176 13.98 -4.69 4.76
N ILE A 177 14.08 -5.72 3.91
CA ILE A 177 13.79 -7.10 4.31
C ILE A 177 14.76 -7.60 5.37
N LEU A 178 16.04 -7.26 5.25
CA LEU A 178 17.04 -7.62 6.27
C LEU A 178 16.74 -6.95 7.62
N CYS A 179 16.42 -5.66 7.62
CA CYS A 179 16.00 -4.94 8.82
C CYS A 179 14.76 -5.56 9.48
N MET A 180 13.78 -5.96 8.66
CA MET A 180 12.58 -6.65 9.13
C MET A 180 12.92 -8.00 9.75
N TRP A 181 13.84 -8.76 9.16
CA TRP A 181 14.25 -10.08 9.67
C TRP A 181 15.05 -9.99 10.98
N LEU A 182 15.86 -8.93 11.13
CA LEU A 182 16.60 -8.64 12.35
C LEU A 182 15.75 -7.99 13.45
N GLY A 183 14.49 -7.63 13.16
CA GLY A 183 13.61 -6.91 14.09
C GLY A 183 14.07 -5.48 14.41
N VAL A 184 14.97 -4.93 13.60
CA VAL A 184 15.52 -3.59 13.79
C VAL A 184 14.76 -2.59 12.91
N TRP A 185 14.43 -1.44 13.52
CA TRP A 185 13.81 -0.32 12.81
C TRP A 185 12.52 -0.68 12.04
N MET A 186 11.57 -1.32 12.72
CA MET A 186 10.28 -1.70 12.11
C MET A 186 9.41 -0.50 11.71
N SER A 187 9.70 0.69 12.25
CA SER A 187 8.92 1.92 11.99
C SER A 187 8.91 2.36 10.52
N TRP A 188 9.81 1.83 9.66
CA TRP A 188 9.79 2.19 8.24
C TRP A 188 8.52 1.72 7.52
N ILE A 189 7.82 0.71 8.05
CA ILE A 189 6.55 0.21 7.52
C ILE A 189 5.48 1.31 7.55
N ASP A 190 5.52 2.16 8.59
CA ASP A 190 4.60 3.29 8.76
C ASP A 190 4.94 4.46 7.83
N TYR A 191 6.17 4.52 7.32
CA TYR A 191 6.65 5.54 6.39
C TYR A 191 6.49 5.18 4.91
N GLU A 192 5.60 4.27 4.57
CA GLU A 192 5.25 4.03 3.17
C GLU A 192 4.52 5.26 2.58
N LEU A 193 4.88 5.63 1.34
CA LEU A 193 4.28 6.77 0.64
C LEU A 193 2.75 6.65 0.46
N PHE A 194 2.23 5.46 0.57
CA PHE A 194 0.79 5.22 0.56
C PHE A 194 0.05 5.86 1.73
N SER A 195 0.71 6.09 2.86
CA SER A 195 0.14 6.79 4.01
C SER A 195 -0.27 8.24 3.67
N ALA A 196 0.34 8.84 2.65
CA ALA A 196 -0.02 10.18 2.18
C ALA A 196 -1.45 10.29 1.61
N PHE A 197 -2.10 9.18 1.26
CA PHE A 197 -3.52 9.18 0.88
C PHE A 197 -4.45 9.37 2.08
N VAL A 198 -4.01 8.99 3.28
CA VAL A 198 -4.78 9.20 4.51
C VAL A 198 -4.32 10.50 5.16
N VAL A 199 -4.75 11.62 4.59
CA VAL A 199 -4.28 12.97 4.93
C VAL A 199 -4.42 13.29 6.42
N GLU A 200 -5.47 12.76 7.09
CA GLU A 200 -5.77 13.05 8.51
C GLU A 200 -4.72 12.43 9.47
N SER A 201 -4.11 11.32 9.11
CA SER A 201 -3.15 10.60 9.98
C SER A 201 -1.71 10.64 9.46
N ALA A 202 -1.50 11.17 8.24
CA ALA A 202 -0.18 11.21 7.65
C ALA A 202 0.72 12.26 8.28
N PRO A 203 1.97 11.94 8.65
CA PRO A 203 2.93 12.93 9.09
C PRO A 203 3.24 13.92 7.95
N VAL A 204 3.44 15.20 8.32
CA VAL A 204 3.67 16.30 7.35
C VAL A 204 4.81 15.96 6.37
N GLY A 205 5.85 15.28 6.83
CA GLY A 205 6.96 14.84 5.98
C GLY A 205 6.54 13.89 4.87
N MET A 206 5.57 12.98 5.12
CA MET A 206 5.05 12.06 4.10
C MET A 206 4.15 12.75 3.10
N LEU A 207 3.37 13.74 3.53
CA LEU A 207 2.59 14.59 2.61
C LEU A 207 3.52 15.39 1.69
N ALA A 208 4.58 15.98 2.24
CA ALA A 208 5.59 16.69 1.45
C ALA A 208 6.30 15.76 0.46
N ALA A 209 6.68 14.55 0.89
CA ALA A 209 7.27 13.54 0.00
C ALA A 209 6.30 13.11 -1.10
N GLY A 210 5.03 12.90 -0.77
CA GLY A 210 3.98 12.58 -1.74
C GLY A 210 3.82 13.69 -2.79
N ALA A 211 3.73 14.94 -2.34
CA ALA A 211 3.67 16.11 -3.22
C ALA A 211 4.91 16.21 -4.13
N ALA A 212 6.10 16.02 -3.59
CA ALA A 212 7.36 16.02 -4.37
C ALA A 212 7.35 14.92 -5.44
N VAL A 213 6.89 13.71 -5.12
CA VAL A 213 6.77 12.61 -6.09
C VAL A 213 5.76 12.93 -7.19
N VAL A 214 4.62 13.54 -6.86
CA VAL A 214 3.62 13.97 -7.85
C VAL A 214 4.22 15.04 -8.78
N LEU A 215 4.93 16.02 -8.25
CA LEU A 215 5.62 17.05 -9.05
C LEU A 215 6.69 16.44 -9.96
N LEU A 216 7.50 15.51 -9.45
CA LEU A 216 8.49 14.79 -10.26
C LEU A 216 7.83 13.94 -11.36
N SER A 217 6.62 13.43 -11.13
CA SER A 217 5.88 12.62 -12.10
C SER A 217 5.43 13.43 -13.32
N VAL A 218 5.37 14.75 -13.22
CA VAL A 218 5.11 15.66 -14.35
C VAL A 218 6.22 15.54 -15.40
N PHE A 219 7.48 15.40 -14.97
CA PHE A 219 8.65 15.36 -15.85
C PHE A 219 9.14 13.94 -16.12
N VAL A 220 9.11 13.07 -15.13
CA VAL A 220 9.58 11.68 -15.22
C VAL A 220 8.40 10.72 -15.09
N PRO A 221 8.19 9.79 -16.03
CA PRO A 221 7.08 8.83 -15.93
C PRO A 221 7.27 7.89 -14.74
N ARG A 222 6.33 7.93 -13.80
CA ARG A 222 6.24 7.07 -12.61
C ARG A 222 7.53 6.96 -11.79
N PRO A 223 8.12 8.08 -11.31
CA PRO A 223 9.44 8.04 -10.66
C PRO A 223 9.47 7.17 -9.42
N TYR A 224 8.47 7.25 -8.55
CA TYR A 224 8.40 6.44 -7.33
C TYR A 224 8.20 4.96 -7.64
N CYS A 225 7.18 4.61 -8.44
CA CYS A 225 6.89 3.22 -8.78
C CYS A 225 8.05 2.53 -9.51
N ARG A 226 8.83 3.30 -10.27
CA ARG A 226 9.94 2.77 -11.05
C ARG A 226 11.23 2.60 -10.24
N PHE A 227 11.53 3.51 -9.31
CA PHE A 227 12.86 3.60 -8.69
C PHE A 227 12.89 3.43 -7.18
N VAL A 228 11.75 3.56 -6.48
CA VAL A 228 11.73 3.57 -5.01
C VAL A 228 10.78 2.53 -4.43
N CYS A 229 9.60 2.33 -5.03
CA CYS A 229 8.51 1.54 -4.44
C CYS A 229 8.94 0.11 -4.03
N PRO A 230 8.92 -0.22 -2.72
CA PRO A 230 9.31 -1.55 -2.24
C PRO A 230 8.29 -2.62 -2.66
N THR A 231 6.99 -2.34 -2.55
CA THR A 231 5.91 -3.23 -3.00
C THR A 231 6.02 -3.53 -4.49
N GLY A 232 6.33 -2.51 -5.32
CA GLY A 232 6.57 -2.69 -6.75
C GLY A 232 7.83 -3.54 -7.06
N THR A 233 8.81 -3.57 -6.14
CA THR A 233 9.98 -4.46 -6.28
C THR A 233 9.60 -5.89 -6.00
N LEU A 234 8.87 -6.15 -4.92
CA LEU A 234 8.35 -7.48 -4.58
C LEU A 234 7.55 -8.08 -5.75
N LEU A 235 6.60 -7.31 -6.29
CA LEU A 235 5.77 -7.76 -7.40
C LEU A 235 6.59 -8.07 -8.65
N ARG A 236 7.59 -7.26 -8.99
CA ARG A 236 8.46 -7.53 -10.15
C ARG A 236 9.36 -8.74 -9.95
N MET A 237 9.87 -8.96 -8.74
CA MET A 237 10.68 -10.15 -8.44
C MET A 237 9.84 -11.43 -8.52
N SER A 238 8.59 -11.39 -8.06
CA SER A 238 7.66 -12.53 -8.19
C SER A 238 7.29 -12.84 -9.64
N GLN A 239 7.36 -11.84 -10.53
CA GLN A 239 7.02 -11.95 -11.95
C GLN A 239 8.21 -12.29 -12.85
N ASN A 240 9.42 -12.41 -12.28
CA ASN A 240 10.67 -12.67 -13.00
C ASN A 240 10.94 -11.71 -14.19
N ILE A 241 10.44 -10.46 -14.07
CA ILE A 241 10.57 -9.45 -15.13
C ILE A 241 11.92 -8.76 -15.00
N GLU A 242 12.91 -9.27 -15.66
CA GLU A 242 14.22 -8.62 -15.86
C GLU A 242 14.27 -7.75 -17.13
N SER A 243 13.17 -7.19 -17.60
CA SER A 243 13.27 -6.32 -18.77
C SER A 243 13.65 -4.88 -18.37
N PRO A 244 14.77 -4.35 -18.90
CA PRO A 244 15.22 -2.98 -18.63
C PRO A 244 14.37 -1.90 -19.34
N ASN A 245 13.33 -2.28 -20.06
CA ASN A 245 12.59 -1.45 -21.01
C ASN A 245 11.15 -1.10 -20.58
N VAL A 246 10.85 -1.00 -19.28
CA VAL A 246 9.57 -0.45 -18.82
C VAL A 246 9.76 0.77 -17.95
#